data_f754f8ceda77f3118fe5ddae51b7fc43
#
_entry.id   f754f8ceda77f3118fe5ddae51b7fc43
#
_cell.length_a   1.000
_cell.length_b   1.000
_cell.length_c   1.000
_cell.angle_alpha   90.00
_cell.angle_beta   90.00
_cell.angle_gamma   90.00
#
_symmetry.space_group_name_H-M   'P 1'
#
loop_
_entity.id
_entity.type
_entity.pdbx_description
1 polymer ?
#
loop_
_entity_poly.entity_id
_entity_poly.type
_entity_poly.pdbx_seq_one_letter_code
_entity_poly.pdbx_strand_id
1 'polypeptide(L)'
;MATRLNTMHQTNGVIANAPGPLNLVYRCQLEENGQIQSSAVCTKLKNVYGTTTSNPNAYFQKSLLNFSNGFKSDILFVQGLNDAPIQLYSWPTFKKEVEICTNCQNSQFVEIVGGEHGSLFESSTAKTEFNKFIKSH
;
A
#
# COMPACT_ATOMS: atom_id res chain seq x y z
N MET A 1 3.74 0.69 6.65
CA MET A 1 4.20 -0.02 7.87
C MET A 1 3.13 -0.94 8.45
N ALA A 2 1.93 -0.49 8.73
CA ALA A 2 0.84 -1.28 9.32
C ALA A 2 0.58 -2.62 8.60
N THR A 3 0.45 -2.61 7.28
CA THR A 3 0.24 -3.81 6.46
C THR A 3 1.34 -4.86 6.65
N ARG A 4 2.61 -4.45 6.64
CA ARG A 4 3.73 -5.35 6.88
C ARG A 4 3.73 -5.91 8.30
N LEU A 5 3.46 -5.08 9.29
CA LEU A 5 3.39 -5.53 10.68
C LEU A 5 2.29 -6.57 10.88
N ASN A 6 1.15 -6.45 10.18
CA ASN A 6 0.05 -7.41 10.24
C ASN A 6 0.43 -8.82 9.72
N THR A 7 1.44 -8.94 8.85
CA THR A 7 1.96 -10.26 8.44
C THR A 7 2.88 -10.89 9.50
N MET A 8 3.35 -10.10 10.46
CA MET A 8 4.30 -10.54 11.51
C MET A 8 3.62 -10.73 12.87
N HIS A 9 2.68 -9.87 13.22
CA HIS A 9 2.06 -9.80 14.54
C HIS A 9 0.53 -9.79 14.43
N GLN A 10 -0.11 -10.51 15.34
CA GLN A 10 -1.56 -10.46 15.52
C GLN A 10 -1.94 -9.27 16.41
N THR A 11 -2.99 -8.56 16.02
CA THR A 11 -3.62 -7.45 16.78
C THR A 11 -5.14 -7.62 16.71
N ASN A 12 -5.91 -6.75 17.35
CA ASN A 12 -7.38 -6.80 17.25
C ASN A 12 -7.87 -6.45 15.83
N GLY A 13 -7.18 -5.52 15.16
CA GLY A 13 -7.45 -5.13 13.78
C GLY A 13 -6.43 -4.10 13.30
N VAL A 14 -6.37 -3.88 12.01
CA VAL A 14 -5.44 -2.92 11.37
C VAL A 14 -6.20 -2.02 10.41
N ILE A 15 -5.94 -0.72 10.46
CA ILE A 15 -6.40 0.24 9.44
C ILE A 15 -5.19 0.73 8.65
N ALA A 16 -5.20 0.50 7.35
CA ALA A 16 -4.20 0.97 6.42
C ALA A 16 -4.78 2.09 5.54
N ASN A 17 -4.57 3.33 5.95
CA ASN A 17 -5.04 4.52 5.24
C ASN A 17 -3.99 4.97 4.23
N ALA A 18 -4.36 5.10 2.95
CA ALA A 18 -3.48 5.38 1.83
C ALA A 18 -2.21 4.49 1.86
N PRO A 19 -2.36 3.15 1.82
CA PRO A 19 -1.23 2.24 1.99
C PRO A 19 -0.21 2.42 0.88
N GLY A 20 1.05 2.58 1.23
CA GLY A 20 2.13 2.75 0.24
C GLY A 20 3.53 2.57 0.85
N PRO A 21 4.56 2.49 0.01
CA PRO A 21 4.51 2.35 -1.45
C PRO A 21 4.04 0.95 -1.90
N LEU A 22 3.12 0.91 -2.86
CA LEU A 22 2.56 -0.37 -3.34
C LEU A 22 3.57 -1.16 -4.16
N ASN A 23 4.24 -0.52 -5.12
CA ASN A 23 5.19 -1.16 -6.04
C ASN A 23 6.42 -0.25 -6.27
N LEU A 24 7.48 -0.47 -5.50
CA LEU A 24 8.72 0.28 -5.62
C LEU A 24 9.53 -0.09 -6.87
N VAL A 25 9.42 -1.31 -7.38
CA VAL A 25 10.08 -1.68 -8.64
C VAL A 25 9.58 -0.78 -9.75
N TYR A 26 8.27 -0.72 -9.95
CA TYR A 26 7.66 0.11 -11.00
C TYR A 26 7.94 1.60 -10.78
N ARG A 27 7.71 2.10 -9.57
CA ARG A 27 7.95 3.51 -9.26
C ARG A 27 9.39 3.93 -9.55
N CYS A 28 10.35 3.23 -8.98
CA CYS A 28 11.75 3.62 -9.11
C CYS A 28 12.28 3.43 -10.55
N GLN A 29 11.72 2.48 -11.30
CA GLN A 29 12.01 2.34 -12.72
C GLN A 29 11.54 3.56 -13.54
N LEU A 30 10.36 4.11 -13.26
CA LEU A 30 9.90 5.35 -13.90
C LEU A 30 10.79 6.54 -13.55
N GLU A 31 11.26 6.65 -12.31
CA GLU A 31 12.21 7.68 -11.88
C GLU A 31 13.56 7.51 -12.58
N GLU A 32 14.08 6.29 -12.66
CA GLU A 32 15.35 5.96 -13.34
C GLU A 32 15.32 6.30 -14.85
N ASN A 33 14.15 6.12 -15.48
CA ASN A 33 13.93 6.44 -16.89
C ASN A 33 13.57 7.92 -17.13
N GLY A 34 13.54 8.76 -16.09
CA GLY A 34 13.18 10.18 -16.21
C GLY A 34 11.72 10.47 -16.57
N GLN A 35 10.83 9.48 -16.37
CA GLN A 35 9.40 9.60 -16.68
C GLN A 35 8.63 10.32 -15.57
N ILE A 36 9.12 10.28 -14.35
CA ILE A 36 8.60 11.02 -13.19
C ILE A 36 9.75 11.61 -12.38
N GLN A 37 9.43 12.59 -11.53
CA GLN A 37 10.42 13.25 -10.68
C GLN A 37 11.04 12.27 -9.67
N SER A 38 12.36 12.37 -9.48
CA SER A 38 13.13 11.58 -8.55
C SER A 38 12.68 11.82 -7.10
N SER A 39 12.54 10.75 -6.34
CA SER A 39 12.23 10.76 -4.91
C SER A 39 13.44 10.38 -4.05
N ALA A 40 13.47 10.87 -2.82
CA ALA A 40 14.50 10.49 -1.86
C ALA A 40 14.52 8.97 -1.59
N VAL A 41 13.36 8.32 -1.66
CA VAL A 41 13.25 6.86 -1.44
C VAL A 41 13.95 6.09 -2.55
N CYS A 42 13.63 6.35 -3.81
CA CYS A 42 14.24 5.64 -4.94
C CYS A 42 15.72 5.97 -5.08
N THR A 43 16.12 7.23 -4.85
CA THR A 43 17.53 7.63 -4.82
C THR A 43 18.31 6.84 -3.76
N LYS A 44 17.78 6.72 -2.54
CA LYS A 44 18.42 5.96 -1.47
C LYS A 44 18.52 4.46 -1.81
N LEU A 45 17.45 3.89 -2.35
CA LEU A 45 17.44 2.48 -2.75
C LEU A 45 18.47 2.21 -3.86
N LYS A 46 18.55 3.09 -4.86
CA LYS A 46 19.53 3.00 -5.95
C LYS A 46 20.98 3.05 -5.43
N ASN A 47 21.27 3.94 -4.49
CA ASN A 47 22.60 4.07 -3.90
C ASN A 47 23.02 2.84 -3.09
N VAL A 48 22.08 2.14 -2.48
CA VAL A 48 22.36 0.97 -1.64
C VAL A 48 22.33 -0.35 -2.43
N TYR A 49 21.41 -0.48 -3.36
CA TYR A 49 21.11 -1.77 -4.02
C TYR A 49 21.37 -1.78 -5.53
N GLY A 50 21.76 -0.65 -6.14
CA GLY A 50 21.83 -0.49 -7.58
C GLY A 50 20.47 -0.15 -8.21
N THR A 51 20.38 -0.24 -9.53
CA THR A 51 19.15 0.09 -10.27
C THR A 51 18.08 -0.98 -10.11
N THR A 52 16.84 -0.62 -10.46
CA THR A 52 15.72 -1.57 -10.52
C THR A 52 15.98 -2.71 -11.51
N THR A 53 16.73 -2.45 -12.59
CA THR A 53 17.13 -3.47 -13.58
C THR A 53 18.18 -4.43 -13.01
N SER A 54 19.16 -3.92 -12.26
CA SER A 54 20.24 -4.75 -11.70
C SER A 54 19.80 -5.56 -10.49
N ASN A 55 18.86 -5.06 -9.69
CA ASN A 55 18.41 -5.73 -8.46
C ASN A 55 16.91 -5.47 -8.16
N PRO A 56 16.00 -5.93 -9.03
CA PRO A 56 14.56 -5.69 -8.84
C PRO A 56 14.02 -6.27 -7.53
N ASN A 57 14.59 -7.38 -7.06
CA ASN A 57 14.14 -8.05 -5.85
C ASN A 57 14.32 -7.18 -4.59
N ALA A 58 15.40 -6.39 -4.50
CA ALA A 58 15.61 -5.49 -3.37
C ALA A 58 14.50 -4.42 -3.24
N TYR A 59 13.96 -3.97 -4.37
CA TYR A 59 12.83 -3.04 -4.41
C TYR A 59 11.50 -3.75 -4.12
N PHE A 60 11.29 -4.93 -4.72
CA PHE A 60 10.08 -5.72 -4.49
C PHE A 60 9.90 -6.07 -3.00
N GLN A 61 10.96 -6.50 -2.32
CA GLN A 61 10.92 -6.82 -0.89
C GLN A 61 10.56 -5.63 0.02
N LYS A 62 10.57 -4.41 -0.50
CA LYS A 62 10.15 -3.19 0.20
C LYS A 62 8.81 -2.64 -0.28
N SER A 63 8.22 -3.27 -1.29
CA SER A 63 6.89 -2.96 -1.81
C SER A 63 5.80 -3.62 -0.97
N LEU A 64 4.64 -2.99 -0.83
CA LEU A 64 3.50 -3.63 -0.17
C LEU A 64 2.98 -4.84 -0.91
N LEU A 65 3.16 -4.93 -2.22
CA LEU A 65 2.85 -6.13 -3.01
C LEU A 65 3.54 -7.39 -2.48
N ASN A 66 4.76 -7.26 -1.92
CA ASN A 66 5.44 -8.38 -1.26
C ASN A 66 4.77 -8.81 0.06
N PHE A 67 3.85 -8.00 0.59
CA PHE A 67 3.14 -8.23 1.85
C PHE A 67 1.62 -8.25 1.64
N SER A 68 1.17 -8.70 0.47
CA SER A 68 -0.25 -8.80 0.13
C SER A 68 -0.93 -10.06 0.66
N ASN A 69 -0.20 -10.92 1.35
CA ASN A 69 -0.71 -12.18 1.89
C ASN A 69 -0.27 -12.41 3.34
N GLY A 70 -0.89 -13.39 4.00
CA GLY A 70 -0.49 -13.81 5.34
C GLY A 70 -0.88 -12.83 6.45
N PHE A 71 -1.95 -12.05 6.30
CA PHE A 71 -2.46 -11.15 7.34
C PHE A 71 -2.99 -11.95 8.53
N LYS A 72 -2.47 -11.62 9.71
CA LYS A 72 -2.79 -12.29 10.98
C LYS A 72 -3.98 -11.67 11.73
N SER A 73 -4.43 -10.50 11.29
CA SER A 73 -5.57 -9.78 11.85
C SER A 73 -6.41 -9.21 10.72
N ASP A 74 -7.66 -8.95 11.01
CA ASP A 74 -8.55 -8.25 10.09
C ASP A 74 -7.95 -6.89 9.71
N ILE A 75 -8.09 -6.50 8.45
CA ILE A 75 -7.50 -5.26 7.93
C ILE A 75 -8.49 -4.49 7.07
N LEU A 76 -8.59 -3.19 7.36
CA LEU A 76 -9.32 -2.23 6.53
C LEU A 76 -8.32 -1.40 5.72
N PHE A 77 -8.41 -1.52 4.41
CA PHE A 77 -7.68 -0.67 3.47
C PHE A 77 -8.58 0.48 3.00
N VAL A 78 -8.07 1.71 3.11
CA VAL A 78 -8.77 2.89 2.59
C VAL A 78 -7.88 3.59 1.58
N GLN A 79 -8.36 3.78 0.35
CA GLN A 79 -7.62 4.37 -0.76
C GLN A 79 -8.42 5.50 -1.40
N GLY A 80 -7.79 6.65 -1.58
CA GLY A 80 -8.34 7.75 -2.35
C GLY A 80 -8.17 7.53 -3.85
N LEU A 81 -9.22 7.71 -4.62
CA LEU A 81 -9.18 7.52 -6.08
C LEU A 81 -8.66 8.76 -6.85
N ASN A 82 -8.29 9.82 -6.13
CA ASN A 82 -7.57 10.98 -6.67
C ASN A 82 -6.13 11.07 -6.11
N ASP A 83 -5.57 9.94 -5.67
CA ASP A 83 -4.17 9.82 -5.25
C ASP A 83 -3.23 9.91 -6.46
N ALA A 84 -1.93 9.99 -6.21
CA ALA A 84 -0.93 10.05 -7.28
C ALA A 84 -1.08 8.88 -8.27
N PRO A 85 -0.96 9.13 -9.60
CA PRO A 85 -1.13 8.10 -10.63
C PRO A 85 -0.26 6.86 -10.40
N ILE A 86 0.95 7.05 -9.86
CA ILE A 86 1.87 5.96 -9.53
C ILE A 86 1.33 5.02 -8.46
N GLN A 87 0.57 5.56 -7.50
CA GLN A 87 -0.12 4.79 -6.47
C GLN A 87 -1.31 4.04 -7.08
N LEU A 88 -2.14 4.74 -7.83
CA LEU A 88 -3.36 4.20 -8.44
C LEU A 88 -3.06 3.13 -9.50
N TYR A 89 -1.94 3.23 -10.19
CA TYR A 89 -1.52 2.20 -11.16
C TYR A 89 -1.38 0.81 -10.52
N SER A 90 -0.81 0.75 -9.32
CA SER A 90 -0.54 -0.51 -8.63
C SER A 90 -1.67 -0.94 -7.68
N TRP A 91 -2.63 -0.08 -7.41
CA TRP A 91 -3.72 -0.35 -6.48
C TRP A 91 -4.60 -1.54 -6.87
N PRO A 92 -5.10 -1.67 -8.13
CA PRO A 92 -5.92 -2.80 -8.53
C PRO A 92 -5.20 -4.14 -8.40
N THR A 93 -3.91 -4.18 -8.72
CA THR A 93 -3.09 -5.38 -8.58
C THR A 93 -2.95 -5.76 -7.11
N PHE A 94 -2.63 -4.80 -6.24
CA PHE A 94 -2.53 -5.04 -4.80
C PHE A 94 -3.85 -5.55 -4.21
N LYS A 95 -4.96 -4.89 -4.54
CA LYS A 95 -6.31 -5.29 -4.09
C LYS A 95 -6.62 -6.73 -4.49
N LYS A 96 -6.41 -7.08 -5.76
CA LYS A 96 -6.62 -8.43 -6.27
C LYS A 96 -5.77 -9.48 -5.54
N GLU A 97 -4.49 -9.21 -5.32
CA GLU A 97 -3.61 -10.14 -4.59
C GLU A 97 -4.09 -10.38 -3.15
N VAL A 98 -4.58 -9.33 -2.49
CA VAL A 98 -5.15 -9.46 -1.14
C VAL A 98 -6.48 -10.23 -1.16
N GLU A 99 -7.37 -9.97 -2.12
CA GLU A 99 -8.68 -10.62 -2.24
C GLU A 99 -8.59 -12.14 -2.49
N ILE A 100 -7.55 -12.59 -3.20
CA ILE A 100 -7.32 -14.04 -3.44
C ILE A 100 -6.51 -14.72 -2.33
N CYS A 101 -6.12 -14.01 -1.29
CA CYS A 101 -5.33 -14.55 -0.19
C CYS A 101 -6.14 -15.59 0.60
N THR A 102 -5.70 -16.83 0.60
CA THR A 102 -6.38 -17.94 1.29
C THR A 102 -5.96 -18.12 2.74
N ASN A 103 -4.83 -17.53 3.14
CA ASN A 103 -4.26 -17.62 4.49
C ASN A 103 -4.27 -16.27 5.24
N CYS A 104 -5.11 -15.34 4.80
CA CYS A 104 -5.32 -14.06 5.46
C CYS A 104 -6.57 -14.07 6.33
N GLN A 105 -6.58 -13.23 7.34
CA GLN A 105 -7.80 -12.79 8.01
C GLN A 105 -8.62 -11.86 7.08
N ASN A 106 -9.80 -11.42 7.51
CA ASN A 106 -10.69 -10.64 6.65
C ASN A 106 -10.04 -9.33 6.20
N SER A 107 -10.17 -9.05 4.90
CA SER A 107 -9.70 -7.82 4.30
C SER A 107 -10.87 -7.03 3.73
N GLN A 108 -10.96 -5.77 4.12
CA GLN A 108 -12.00 -4.85 3.66
C GLN A 108 -11.35 -3.72 2.86
N PHE A 109 -12.02 -3.28 1.78
CA PHE A 109 -11.54 -2.20 0.92
C PHE A 109 -12.58 -1.09 0.85
N VAL A 110 -12.13 0.14 1.09
CA VAL A 110 -12.93 1.35 0.94
C VAL A 110 -12.21 2.28 -0.01
N GLU A 111 -12.85 2.60 -1.13
CA GLU A 111 -12.35 3.51 -2.14
C GLU A 111 -13.10 4.83 -2.07
N ILE A 112 -12.38 5.93 -1.87
CA ILE A 112 -12.95 7.27 -1.69
C ILE A 112 -12.83 8.04 -3.01
N VAL A 113 -13.94 8.24 -3.70
CA VAL A 113 -13.99 9.05 -4.92
C VAL A 113 -13.58 10.49 -4.59
N GLY A 114 -12.66 11.04 -5.38
CA GLY A 114 -12.10 12.38 -5.14
C GLY A 114 -11.14 12.49 -3.95
N GLY A 115 -10.93 11.41 -3.20
CA GLY A 115 -9.99 11.39 -2.08
C GLY A 115 -8.54 11.44 -2.55
N GLU A 116 -7.76 12.35 -1.98
CA GLU A 116 -6.32 12.50 -2.21
C GLU A 116 -5.53 11.81 -1.09
N HIS A 117 -4.25 11.52 -1.33
CA HIS A 117 -3.37 10.83 -0.37
C HIS A 117 -3.39 11.44 1.04
N GLY A 118 -3.24 12.76 1.13
CA GLY A 118 -3.13 13.48 2.41
C GLY A 118 -4.46 13.84 3.07
N SER A 119 -5.58 13.82 2.35
CA SER A 119 -6.87 14.33 2.82
C SER A 119 -7.88 13.25 3.24
N LEU A 120 -7.52 11.98 3.16
CA LEU A 120 -8.43 10.88 3.49
C LEU A 120 -8.94 10.92 4.94
N PHE A 121 -8.13 11.41 5.88
CA PHE A 121 -8.55 11.58 7.28
C PHE A 121 -9.65 12.62 7.45
N GLU A 122 -9.84 13.52 6.51
CA GLU A 122 -10.89 14.54 6.54
C GLU A 122 -12.21 14.03 5.95
N SER A 123 -12.14 12.97 5.12
CA SER A 123 -13.31 12.35 4.50
C SER A 123 -14.29 11.82 5.54
N SER A 124 -15.55 12.24 5.46
CA SER A 124 -16.63 11.72 6.33
C SER A 124 -16.87 10.23 6.11
N THR A 125 -16.74 9.76 4.86
CA THR A 125 -16.85 8.34 4.50
C THR A 125 -15.73 7.53 5.17
N ALA A 126 -14.47 7.99 5.05
CA ALA A 126 -13.35 7.32 5.69
C ALA A 126 -13.52 7.25 7.21
N LYS A 127 -13.88 8.37 7.85
CA LYS A 127 -14.14 8.42 9.30
C LYS A 127 -15.26 7.46 9.73
N THR A 128 -16.32 7.35 8.93
CA THR A 128 -17.42 6.43 9.20
C THR A 128 -16.94 4.97 9.16
N GLU A 129 -16.17 4.62 8.13
CA GLU A 129 -15.66 3.26 7.99
C GLU A 129 -14.57 2.92 9.05
N PHE A 130 -13.72 3.88 9.43
CA PHE A 130 -12.80 3.71 10.56
C PHE A 130 -13.57 3.42 11.86
N ASN A 131 -14.61 4.21 12.15
CA ASN A 131 -15.42 4.02 13.36
C ASN A 131 -16.16 2.68 13.37
N LYS A 132 -16.71 2.24 12.24
CA LYS A 132 -17.33 0.90 12.13
C LYS A 132 -16.31 -0.19 12.41
N PHE A 133 -15.16 -0.12 11.77
CA PHE A 133 -14.08 -1.10 11.91
C PHE A 133 -13.58 -1.17 13.37
N ILE A 134 -13.30 -0.03 14.00
CA ILE A 134 -12.83 0.02 15.40
C ILE A 134 -13.86 -0.55 16.36
N LYS A 135 -15.16 -0.31 16.15
CA LYS A 135 -16.22 -0.82 17.03
C LYS A 135 -16.45 -2.33 16.89
N SER A 136 -16.03 -2.93 15.78
CA SER A 136 -16.20 -4.38 15.53
C SER A 136 -15.00 -5.21 15.99
N HIS A 137 -13.93 -4.58 16.41
CA HIS A 137 -12.68 -5.19 16.87
C HIS A 137 -12.27 -4.71 18.26
#